data_4b410bbd63248fd627e63024a2d0e32a
#
_entry.id   4b410bbd63248fd627e63024a2d0e32a
#
_cell.length_a   1.000
_cell.length_b   1.000
_cell.length_c   1.000
_cell.angle_alpha   90.00
_cell.angle_beta   90.00
_cell.angle_gamma   90.00
#
_symmetry.space_group_name_H-M   'P 1'
#
loop_
_entity.id
_entity.type
_entity.pdbx_description
1 polymer ?
#
loop_
_entity_poly.entity_id
_entity_poly.type
_entity_poly.pdbx_seq_one_letter_code
_entity_poly.pdbx_strand_id
1 'polypeptide(L)'
;MTNFPISQFNSEDFTNYYPQKSNIPSLQSLGFEKSTQIFPDPSVSPDLIIQYAENRDFPSLSATSKLSVHLRFGTVSIRGLVLKALGKSEVWLSELIWRDFYFNILYHFPHINEGKSFRKEYDLIEWRNNELEFEAWKTGNTGYPIVDAGMRELNNTGFMHNRVRMIVASFLVKHLLIDWKWGEAYFAEKLLDFDFSANNGGWQWASGSGCDAAPYFRVFNPYLQTERFDKELNYIKKWVPEFQEFHYPKPIVNHEFARKRVLEVYKKALNRD
;
A
#
# COMPACT_ATOMS: atom_id res chain seq x y z
N MET A 1 7.20 -0.67 30.13
CA MET A 1 6.62 0.36 29.22
C MET A 1 6.81 1.71 29.89
N THR A 2 7.62 2.58 29.32
CA THR A 2 7.80 3.94 29.81
C THR A 2 6.50 4.70 29.56
N ASN A 3 5.86 5.20 30.61
CA ASN A 3 4.71 6.08 30.54
C ASN A 3 5.13 7.41 29.89
N PHE A 4 5.11 7.49 28.57
CA PHE A 4 5.14 8.80 27.91
C PHE A 4 3.76 9.43 28.06
N PRO A 5 3.64 10.59 28.71
CA PRO A 5 2.38 11.28 28.80
C PRO A 5 1.94 11.71 27.40
N ILE A 6 0.86 11.11 26.91
CA ILE A 6 0.19 11.60 25.70
C ILE A 6 -0.53 12.87 26.10
N SER A 7 0.09 14.02 25.84
CA SER A 7 -0.50 15.32 26.13
C SER A 7 -1.77 15.49 25.29
N GLN A 8 -2.92 15.52 25.95
CA GLN A 8 -4.13 16.06 25.35
C GLN A 8 -4.12 17.56 25.59
N PHE A 9 -4.06 18.33 24.51
CA PHE A 9 -4.26 19.78 24.61
C PHE A 9 -5.74 20.03 24.86
N ASN A 10 -6.03 20.75 25.96
CA ASN A 10 -7.39 21.23 26.22
C ASN A 10 -7.71 22.29 25.15
N SER A 11 -8.70 22.04 24.32
CA SER A 11 -9.16 22.98 23.30
C SER A 11 -9.79 24.26 23.83
N GLU A 12 -9.94 24.36 25.16
CA GLU A 12 -10.49 25.53 25.85
C GLU A 12 -9.42 26.53 26.29
N ASP A 13 -8.13 26.17 26.22
CA ASP A 13 -7.03 27.08 26.56
C ASP A 13 -6.52 27.83 25.33
N PHE A 14 -7.11 28.98 25.05
CA PHE A 14 -6.75 29.89 23.98
C PHE A 14 -5.97 31.13 24.45
N THR A 15 -5.17 31.02 25.49
CA THR A 15 -4.42 32.16 26.07
C THR A 15 -3.51 32.84 25.07
N ASN A 16 -3.06 32.13 24.01
CA ASN A 16 -2.26 32.67 22.93
C ASN A 16 -3.07 32.95 21.64
N TYR A 17 -4.38 33.07 21.76
CA TYR A 17 -5.25 33.36 20.63
C TYR A 17 -5.03 34.77 20.08
N TYR A 18 -4.83 34.88 18.75
CA TYR A 18 -4.75 36.16 18.07
C TYR A 18 -6.16 36.75 17.90
N PRO A 19 -6.48 37.89 18.56
CA PRO A 19 -7.86 38.34 18.66
C PRO A 19 -8.45 38.98 17.41
N GLN A 20 -7.69 39.07 16.34
CA GLN A 20 -8.14 39.69 15.10
C GLN A 20 -9.07 38.75 14.30
N LYS A 21 -10.31 39.19 14.06
CA LYS A 21 -11.22 38.48 13.16
C LYS A 21 -10.67 38.53 11.73
N SER A 22 -10.23 37.40 11.21
CA SER A 22 -9.91 37.25 9.79
C SER A 22 -11.03 36.48 9.09
N ASN A 23 -11.36 36.88 7.87
CA ASN A 23 -12.26 36.11 7.03
C ASN A 23 -11.51 34.87 6.53
N ILE A 24 -12.03 33.70 6.85
CA ILE A 24 -11.52 32.45 6.27
C ILE A 24 -11.95 32.43 4.80
N PRO A 25 -11.03 32.34 3.82
CA PRO A 25 -11.38 32.26 2.42
C PRO A 25 -12.20 31.00 2.14
N SER A 26 -13.15 31.08 1.22
CA SER A 26 -13.91 29.91 0.80
C SER A 26 -13.03 28.97 -0.03
N LEU A 27 -13.33 27.67 -0.05
CA LEU A 27 -12.61 26.71 -0.87
C LEU A 27 -12.63 27.11 -2.35
N GLN A 28 -13.75 27.64 -2.86
CA GLN A 28 -13.88 28.12 -4.23
C GLN A 28 -12.95 29.32 -4.51
N SER A 29 -12.82 30.26 -3.54
CA SER A 29 -11.90 31.40 -3.70
C SER A 29 -10.42 30.98 -3.73
N LEU A 30 -10.12 29.78 -3.22
CA LEU A 30 -8.80 29.14 -3.25
C LEU A 30 -8.61 28.24 -4.48
N GLY A 31 -9.59 28.18 -5.39
CA GLY A 31 -9.52 27.38 -6.62
C GLY A 31 -9.89 25.90 -6.42
N PHE A 32 -10.47 25.50 -5.27
CA PHE A 32 -10.92 24.13 -5.07
C PHE A 32 -12.34 23.92 -5.57
N GLU A 33 -12.52 22.84 -6.30
CA GLU A 33 -13.84 22.35 -6.72
C GLU A 33 -14.32 21.24 -5.79
N LYS A 34 -15.66 21.13 -5.65
CA LYS A 34 -16.24 20.06 -4.84
C LYS A 34 -16.07 18.72 -5.54
N SER A 35 -15.34 17.82 -4.93
CA SER A 35 -15.16 16.44 -5.41
C SER A 35 -16.43 15.61 -5.18
N THR A 36 -16.72 14.68 -6.12
CA THR A 36 -17.72 13.62 -5.96
C THR A 36 -17.13 12.35 -5.35
N GLN A 37 -15.81 12.34 -5.12
CA GLN A 37 -15.11 11.20 -4.54
C GLN A 37 -15.62 10.88 -3.12
N ILE A 38 -15.97 9.63 -2.90
CA ILE A 38 -16.40 9.13 -1.58
C ILE A 38 -15.16 8.77 -0.76
N PHE A 39 -15.04 9.38 0.41
CA PHE A 39 -13.98 9.09 1.38
C PHE A 39 -14.49 8.17 2.49
N PRO A 40 -13.61 7.33 3.08
CA PRO A 40 -13.96 6.55 4.25
C PRO A 40 -14.37 7.42 5.44
N ASP A 41 -15.13 6.84 6.38
CA ASP A 41 -15.46 7.50 7.64
C ASP A 41 -14.18 7.70 8.49
N PRO A 42 -13.99 8.85 9.16
CA PRO A 42 -12.83 9.11 10.03
C PRO A 42 -12.87 8.37 11.35
N SER A 43 -13.92 7.61 11.63
CA SER A 43 -14.08 6.83 12.86
C SER A 43 -13.62 5.38 12.70
N VAL A 44 -13.32 4.74 13.81
CA VAL A 44 -13.05 3.30 13.90
C VAL A 44 -13.73 2.72 15.12
N SER A 45 -14.45 1.62 14.94
CA SER A 45 -15.12 0.94 16.06
C SER A 45 -14.11 0.15 16.93
N PRO A 46 -14.38 0.01 18.24
CA PRO A 46 -13.56 -0.84 19.09
C PRO A 46 -13.49 -2.30 18.63
N ASP A 47 -14.60 -2.84 18.12
CA ASP A 47 -14.67 -4.23 17.64
C ASP A 47 -13.75 -4.47 16.45
N LEU A 48 -13.69 -3.52 15.49
CA LEU A 48 -12.76 -3.61 14.38
C LEU A 48 -11.31 -3.67 14.88
N ILE A 49 -10.94 -2.85 15.87
CA ILE A 49 -9.59 -2.86 16.45
C ILE A 49 -9.29 -4.21 17.11
N ILE A 50 -10.23 -4.74 17.90
CA ILE A 50 -10.06 -6.00 18.62
C ILE A 50 -9.89 -7.19 17.66
N GLN A 51 -10.73 -7.25 16.62
CA GLN A 51 -10.73 -8.35 15.64
C GLN A 51 -9.69 -8.17 14.52
N TYR A 52 -8.96 -7.08 14.52
CA TYR A 52 -8.05 -6.72 13.43
C TYR A 52 -7.02 -7.80 13.13
N ALA A 53 -6.40 -8.38 14.15
CA ALA A 53 -5.35 -9.39 13.99
C ALA A 53 -5.81 -10.61 13.19
N GLU A 54 -7.07 -11.02 13.36
CA GLU A 54 -7.66 -12.20 12.72
C GLU A 54 -8.12 -11.90 11.30
N ASN A 55 -8.66 -10.70 11.06
CA ASN A 55 -9.40 -10.38 9.85
C ASN A 55 -8.63 -9.52 8.83
N ARG A 56 -7.52 -8.87 9.26
CA ARG A 56 -6.77 -7.87 8.47
C ARG A 56 -6.27 -8.37 7.11
N ASP A 57 -6.09 -9.67 6.95
CA ASP A 57 -5.49 -10.25 5.75
C ASP A 57 -6.50 -10.63 4.67
N PHE A 58 -7.79 -10.57 4.96
CA PHE A 58 -8.85 -10.99 4.04
C PHE A 58 -9.46 -9.80 3.29
N PRO A 59 -9.14 -9.57 2.00
CA PRO A 59 -9.57 -8.39 1.26
C PRO A 59 -11.07 -8.36 0.97
N SER A 60 -11.76 -9.50 1.05
CA SER A 60 -13.21 -9.59 0.91
C SER A 60 -13.98 -9.07 2.13
N LEU A 61 -13.30 -8.93 3.29
CA LEU A 61 -13.92 -8.46 4.53
C LEU A 61 -13.77 -6.95 4.69
N SER A 62 -14.80 -6.30 5.26
CA SER A 62 -14.70 -4.89 5.68
C SER A 62 -14.02 -4.78 7.05
N ALA A 63 -12.81 -5.31 7.17
CA ALA A 63 -12.10 -5.51 8.43
C ALA A 63 -10.88 -4.57 8.63
N THR A 64 -10.70 -3.59 7.74
CA THR A 64 -9.68 -2.55 7.86
C THR A 64 -10.33 -1.19 8.07
N SER A 65 -9.67 -0.34 8.87
CA SER A 65 -10.23 0.96 9.25
C SER A 65 -10.28 1.99 8.11
N LYS A 66 -9.50 1.79 7.04
CA LYS A 66 -9.32 2.74 5.93
C LYS A 66 -8.94 4.16 6.37
N LEU A 67 -8.35 4.30 7.55
CA LEU A 67 -7.95 5.59 8.12
C LEU A 67 -6.69 6.19 7.49
N SER A 68 -6.04 5.50 6.55
CA SER A 68 -4.82 5.95 5.88
C SER A 68 -4.98 7.32 5.21
N VAL A 69 -6.10 7.57 4.54
CA VAL A 69 -6.46 8.88 3.97
C VAL A 69 -6.50 9.96 5.07
N HIS A 70 -7.17 9.68 6.17
CA HIS A 70 -7.30 10.63 7.28
C HIS A 70 -5.98 10.90 7.99
N LEU A 71 -5.14 9.86 8.14
CA LEU A 71 -3.79 9.99 8.68
C LEU A 71 -2.88 10.78 7.75
N ARG A 72 -3.04 10.62 6.43
CA ARG A 72 -2.28 11.37 5.42
C ARG A 72 -2.55 12.88 5.51
N PHE A 73 -3.81 13.26 5.64
CA PHE A 73 -4.24 14.66 5.68
C PHE A 73 -4.38 15.23 7.09
N GLY A 74 -4.10 14.44 8.14
CA GLY A 74 -4.16 14.90 9.53
C GLY A 74 -5.57 15.19 10.04
N THR A 75 -6.62 14.67 9.40
CA THR A 75 -8.01 14.86 9.80
C THR A 75 -8.41 13.98 10.98
N VAL A 76 -7.56 13.04 11.39
CA VAL A 76 -7.64 12.29 12.64
C VAL A 76 -6.31 12.37 13.40
N SER A 77 -6.38 12.39 14.72
CA SER A 77 -5.20 12.44 15.58
C SER A 77 -4.55 11.06 15.71
N ILE A 78 -3.28 10.93 15.29
CA ILE A 78 -2.49 9.70 15.49
C ILE A 78 -2.40 9.34 16.99
N ARG A 79 -2.23 10.32 17.88
CA ARG A 79 -2.18 10.11 19.33
C ARG A 79 -3.52 9.57 19.86
N GLY A 80 -4.65 10.10 19.36
CA GLY A 80 -5.98 9.58 19.69
C GLY A 80 -6.18 8.14 19.23
N LEU A 81 -5.64 7.76 18.06
CA LEU A 81 -5.67 6.38 17.57
C LEU A 81 -4.80 5.44 18.40
N VAL A 82 -3.61 5.87 18.82
CA VAL A 82 -2.75 5.10 19.73
C VAL A 82 -3.50 4.81 21.05
N LEU A 83 -4.16 5.81 21.64
CA LEU A 83 -4.96 5.60 22.85
C LEU A 83 -6.11 4.60 22.65
N LYS A 84 -6.74 4.61 21.46
CA LYS A 84 -7.79 3.63 21.12
C LYS A 84 -7.24 2.20 20.97
N ALA A 85 -5.99 2.05 20.52
CA ALA A 85 -5.33 0.75 20.30
C ALA A 85 -4.81 0.12 21.60
N LEU A 86 -4.31 0.94 22.52
CA LEU A 86 -3.69 0.48 23.76
C LEU A 86 -4.64 -0.43 24.57
N GLY A 87 -4.12 -1.61 24.93
CA GLY A 87 -4.87 -2.63 25.67
C GLY A 87 -5.93 -3.38 24.85
N LYS A 88 -6.07 -3.10 23.53
CA LYS A 88 -7.05 -3.77 22.66
C LYS A 88 -6.40 -4.61 21.58
N SER A 89 -5.40 -4.08 20.85
CA SER A 89 -4.75 -4.79 19.76
C SER A 89 -3.33 -4.30 19.51
N GLU A 90 -2.36 -5.10 19.89
CA GLU A 90 -0.94 -4.85 19.58
C GLU A 90 -0.69 -4.84 18.07
N VAL A 91 -1.41 -5.69 17.33
CA VAL A 91 -1.27 -5.77 15.87
C VAL A 91 -1.78 -4.49 15.20
N TRP A 92 -2.92 -3.95 15.64
CA TRP A 92 -3.42 -2.68 15.10
C TRP A 92 -2.54 -1.50 15.50
N LEU A 93 -2.01 -1.51 16.72
CA LEU A 93 -1.03 -0.51 17.18
C LEU A 93 0.25 -0.55 16.34
N SER A 94 0.72 -1.74 15.98
CA SER A 94 1.92 -1.89 15.16
C SER A 94 1.80 -1.25 13.78
N GLU A 95 0.59 -1.14 13.20
CA GLU A 95 0.37 -0.44 11.92
C GLU A 95 0.64 1.08 12.03
N LEU A 96 0.32 1.66 13.19
CA LEU A 96 0.64 3.07 13.47
C LEU A 96 2.15 3.28 13.66
N ILE A 97 2.82 2.28 14.27
CA ILE A 97 4.29 2.28 14.43
C ILE A 97 4.99 2.11 13.07
N TRP A 98 4.48 1.24 12.19
CA TRP A 98 5.00 1.08 10.83
C TRP A 98 4.97 2.38 10.03
N ARG A 99 3.90 3.19 10.20
CA ARG A 99 3.83 4.51 9.59
C ARG A 99 4.99 5.40 10.04
N ASP A 100 5.24 5.50 11.34
CA ASP A 100 6.34 6.30 11.89
C ASP A 100 7.72 5.74 11.48
N PHE A 101 7.85 4.41 11.41
CA PHE A 101 9.05 3.75 10.94
C PHE A 101 9.43 4.21 9.51
N TYR A 102 8.50 4.20 8.56
CA TYR A 102 8.79 4.63 7.19
C TYR A 102 9.12 6.13 7.11
N PHE A 103 8.49 6.99 7.91
CA PHE A 103 8.89 8.39 8.01
C PHE A 103 10.32 8.55 8.52
N ASN A 104 10.71 7.79 9.54
CA ASN A 104 12.07 7.80 10.06
C ASN A 104 13.09 7.32 9.02
N ILE A 105 12.77 6.27 8.26
CA ILE A 105 13.62 5.81 7.16
C ILE A 105 13.83 6.93 6.14
N LEU A 106 12.76 7.56 5.69
CA LEU A 106 12.86 8.66 4.71
C LEU A 106 13.67 9.85 5.25
N TYR A 107 13.48 10.20 6.52
CA TYR A 107 14.20 11.29 7.17
C TYR A 107 15.71 11.03 7.28
N HIS A 108 16.09 9.82 7.69
CA HIS A 108 17.50 9.47 7.91
C HIS A 108 18.25 9.01 6.65
N PHE A 109 17.53 8.58 5.63
CA PHE A 109 18.09 8.09 4.37
C PHE A 109 17.51 8.82 3.15
N PRO A 110 17.73 10.14 3.01
CA PRO A 110 17.07 10.96 1.99
C PRO A 110 17.41 10.56 0.54
N HIS A 111 18.50 9.80 0.32
CA HIS A 111 18.87 9.33 -1.02
C HIS A 111 17.79 8.46 -1.67
N ILE A 112 16.92 7.81 -0.88
CA ILE A 112 15.79 7.04 -1.43
C ILE A 112 14.74 7.93 -2.11
N ASN A 113 14.68 9.21 -1.76
CA ASN A 113 13.84 10.21 -2.41
C ASN A 113 14.28 10.53 -3.85
N GLU A 114 15.53 10.20 -4.20
CA GLU A 114 16.08 10.36 -5.54
C GLU A 114 15.82 9.16 -6.46
N GLY A 115 14.91 8.27 -6.08
CA GLY A 115 14.60 7.06 -6.82
C GLY A 115 15.67 5.97 -6.73
N LYS A 116 16.52 6.01 -5.69
CA LYS A 116 17.54 5.00 -5.42
C LYS A 116 17.03 3.94 -4.44
N SER A 117 17.57 2.75 -4.57
CA SER A 117 17.31 1.67 -3.62
C SER A 117 17.94 1.95 -2.27
N PHE A 118 17.29 1.57 -1.16
CA PHE A 118 17.89 1.61 0.17
C PHE A 118 19.18 0.77 0.20
N ARG A 119 19.11 -0.43 -0.39
CA ARG A 119 20.27 -1.30 -0.64
C ARG A 119 20.78 -1.05 -2.06
N LYS A 120 21.86 -0.33 -2.18
CA LYS A 120 22.40 0.18 -3.45
C LYS A 120 22.71 -0.90 -4.50
N GLU A 121 23.06 -2.12 -4.06
CA GLU A 121 23.33 -3.25 -4.94
C GLU A 121 22.11 -3.65 -5.78
N TYR A 122 20.91 -3.33 -5.35
CA TYR A 122 19.68 -3.60 -6.10
C TYR A 122 19.45 -2.63 -7.27
N ASP A 123 20.17 -1.52 -7.32
CA ASP A 123 20.12 -0.61 -8.49
C ASP A 123 20.80 -1.23 -9.72
N LEU A 124 21.53 -2.35 -9.54
CA LEU A 124 22.17 -3.11 -10.63
C LEU A 124 21.23 -4.14 -11.30
N ILE A 125 19.99 -4.25 -10.86
CA ILE A 125 19.03 -5.18 -11.44
C ILE A 125 18.67 -4.73 -12.86
N GLU A 126 18.86 -5.64 -13.82
CA GLU A 126 18.48 -5.44 -15.22
C GLU A 126 16.96 -5.70 -15.38
N TRP A 127 16.17 -4.64 -15.32
CA TRP A 127 14.72 -4.72 -15.51
C TRP A 127 14.36 -4.90 -16.98
N ARG A 128 13.32 -5.68 -17.27
CA ARG A 128 12.80 -5.86 -18.66
C ARG A 128 12.02 -4.66 -19.15
N ASN A 129 11.30 -4.02 -18.24
CA ASN A 129 10.49 -2.83 -18.49
C ASN A 129 9.60 -2.93 -19.75
N ASN A 130 8.88 -4.05 -19.91
CA ASN A 130 7.97 -4.26 -21.01
C ASN A 130 6.71 -3.42 -20.83
N GLU A 131 6.51 -2.43 -21.71
CA GLU A 131 5.39 -1.48 -21.63
C GLU A 131 4.03 -2.16 -21.83
N LEU A 132 3.91 -3.16 -22.69
CA LEU A 132 2.65 -3.87 -22.92
C LEU A 132 2.24 -4.69 -21.68
N GLU A 133 3.20 -5.36 -21.04
CA GLU A 133 2.97 -6.10 -19.80
C GLU A 133 2.63 -5.13 -18.65
N PHE A 134 3.26 -3.95 -18.60
CA PHE A 134 2.94 -2.91 -17.63
C PHE A 134 1.52 -2.36 -17.83
N GLU A 135 1.12 -2.14 -19.09
CA GLU A 135 -0.23 -1.68 -19.40
C GLU A 135 -1.29 -2.72 -19.02
N ALA A 136 -1.03 -4.01 -19.30
CA ALA A 136 -1.89 -5.10 -18.87
C ALA A 136 -2.02 -5.17 -17.34
N TRP A 137 -0.93 -4.93 -16.60
CA TRP A 137 -0.94 -4.85 -15.15
C TRP A 137 -1.75 -3.65 -14.66
N LYS A 138 -1.51 -2.44 -15.18
CA LYS A 138 -2.26 -1.23 -14.81
C LYS A 138 -3.77 -1.39 -15.00
N THR A 139 -4.17 -1.99 -16.10
CA THR A 139 -5.59 -2.14 -16.47
C THR A 139 -6.27 -3.37 -15.84
N GLY A 140 -5.52 -4.21 -15.11
CA GLY A 140 -6.06 -5.42 -14.50
C GLY A 140 -6.48 -6.46 -15.53
N ASN A 141 -5.59 -6.76 -16.49
CA ASN A 141 -5.76 -7.72 -17.58
C ASN A 141 -4.55 -8.66 -17.71
N THR A 142 -3.99 -9.08 -16.59
CA THR A 142 -2.81 -9.96 -16.54
C THR A 142 -3.14 -11.43 -16.75
N GLY A 143 -4.41 -11.81 -16.60
CA GLY A 143 -4.84 -13.21 -16.55
C GLY A 143 -4.56 -13.89 -15.20
N TYR A 144 -4.22 -13.10 -14.17
CA TYR A 144 -4.13 -13.53 -12.78
C TYR A 144 -5.21 -12.84 -11.96
N PRO A 145 -6.35 -13.50 -11.68
CA PRO A 145 -7.54 -12.85 -11.16
C PRO A 145 -7.35 -12.01 -9.89
N ILE A 146 -6.51 -12.47 -8.95
CA ILE A 146 -6.24 -11.72 -7.71
C ILE A 146 -5.43 -10.43 -7.97
N VAL A 147 -4.54 -10.45 -8.97
CA VAL A 147 -3.77 -9.27 -9.40
C VAL A 147 -4.69 -8.29 -10.12
N ASP A 148 -5.50 -8.81 -11.05
CA ASP A 148 -6.44 -8.02 -11.84
C ASP A 148 -7.51 -7.37 -10.94
N ALA A 149 -8.01 -8.11 -9.95
CA ALA A 149 -8.94 -7.59 -8.94
C ALA A 149 -8.34 -6.42 -8.16
N GLY A 150 -7.08 -6.53 -7.74
CA GLY A 150 -6.39 -5.47 -7.04
C GLY A 150 -6.25 -4.20 -7.87
N MET A 151 -5.82 -4.33 -9.11
CA MET A 151 -5.61 -3.17 -9.98
C MET A 151 -6.94 -2.51 -10.36
N ARG A 152 -8.01 -3.29 -10.56
CA ARG A 152 -9.34 -2.75 -10.81
C ARG A 152 -9.95 -2.07 -9.58
N GLU A 153 -9.75 -2.62 -8.36
CA GLU A 153 -10.12 -1.92 -7.12
C GLU A 153 -9.45 -0.56 -7.04
N LEU A 154 -8.13 -0.50 -7.26
CA LEU A 154 -7.36 0.76 -7.25
C LEU A 154 -7.92 1.76 -8.26
N ASN A 155 -8.10 1.34 -9.51
CA ASN A 155 -8.54 2.23 -10.58
C ASN A 155 -9.96 2.78 -10.38
N ASN A 156 -10.84 1.98 -9.77
CA ASN A 156 -12.23 2.37 -9.55
C ASN A 156 -12.44 3.19 -8.28
N THR A 157 -11.58 3.01 -7.26
CA THR A 157 -11.86 3.56 -5.92
C THR A 157 -10.76 4.47 -5.38
N GLY A 158 -9.57 4.45 -5.95
CA GLY A 158 -8.38 5.09 -5.37
C GLY A 158 -7.89 4.41 -4.09
N PHE A 159 -8.38 3.20 -3.80
CA PHE A 159 -8.01 2.40 -2.63
C PHE A 159 -7.61 0.99 -3.06
N MET A 160 -6.75 0.35 -2.29
CA MET A 160 -6.43 -1.08 -2.42
C MET A 160 -6.10 -1.64 -1.05
N HIS A 161 -6.66 -2.81 -0.73
CA HIS A 161 -6.38 -3.52 0.50
C HIS A 161 -4.87 -3.86 0.64
N ASN A 162 -4.26 -3.70 1.83
CA ASN A 162 -2.81 -3.86 2.01
C ASN A 162 -2.29 -5.23 1.52
N ARG A 163 -2.97 -6.33 1.83
CA ARG A 163 -2.58 -7.67 1.35
C ARG A 163 -2.50 -7.72 -0.16
N VAL A 164 -3.42 -7.06 -0.84
CA VAL A 164 -3.47 -7.03 -2.30
C VAL A 164 -2.37 -6.13 -2.86
N ARG A 165 -2.06 -4.98 -2.22
CA ARG A 165 -0.89 -4.14 -2.60
C ARG A 165 0.40 -4.97 -2.64
N MET A 166 0.63 -5.82 -1.63
CA MET A 166 1.78 -6.72 -1.60
C MET A 166 1.79 -7.71 -2.78
N ILE A 167 0.63 -8.28 -3.12
CA ILE A 167 0.49 -9.26 -4.21
C ILE A 167 0.77 -8.62 -5.56
N VAL A 168 0.12 -7.49 -5.87
CA VAL A 168 0.26 -6.81 -7.16
C VAL A 168 1.65 -6.19 -7.35
N ALA A 169 2.26 -5.67 -6.28
CA ALA A 169 3.63 -5.17 -6.33
C ALA A 169 4.64 -6.30 -6.54
N SER A 170 4.51 -7.41 -5.79
CA SER A 170 5.34 -8.60 -6.02
C SER A 170 5.17 -9.15 -7.43
N PHE A 171 3.97 -9.13 -8.00
CA PHE A 171 3.73 -9.58 -9.37
C PHE A 171 4.46 -8.69 -10.38
N LEU A 172 4.34 -7.37 -10.29
CA LEU A 172 5.03 -6.44 -11.17
C LEU A 172 6.54 -6.68 -11.17
N VAL A 173 7.16 -6.66 -9.98
CA VAL A 173 8.62 -6.71 -9.87
C VAL A 173 9.21 -8.10 -10.06
N LYS A 174 8.50 -9.16 -9.69
CA LYS A 174 9.01 -10.53 -9.72
C LYS A 174 8.54 -11.33 -10.93
N HIS A 175 7.26 -11.23 -11.31
CA HIS A 175 6.74 -11.96 -12.48
C HIS A 175 7.02 -11.23 -13.78
N LEU A 176 6.78 -9.93 -13.84
CA LEU A 176 7.00 -9.15 -15.06
C LEU A 176 8.43 -8.63 -15.18
N LEU A 177 9.18 -8.60 -14.07
CA LEU A 177 10.54 -8.03 -13.97
C LEU A 177 10.56 -6.59 -14.50
N ILE A 178 9.57 -5.81 -14.03
CA ILE A 178 9.44 -4.36 -14.30
C ILE A 178 9.95 -3.59 -13.10
N ASP A 179 10.66 -2.49 -13.35
CA ASP A 179 11.23 -1.63 -12.31
C ASP A 179 10.13 -1.17 -11.34
N TRP A 180 10.38 -1.39 -10.05
CA TRP A 180 9.45 -1.04 -8.99
C TRP A 180 9.04 0.44 -9.00
N LYS A 181 9.88 1.32 -9.53
CA LYS A 181 9.60 2.75 -9.66
C LYS A 181 8.40 3.04 -10.57
N TRP A 182 8.16 2.21 -11.58
CA TRP A 182 6.99 2.36 -12.45
C TRP A 182 5.69 2.10 -11.68
N GLY A 183 5.70 1.06 -10.86
CA GLY A 183 4.55 0.74 -10.02
C GLY A 183 4.35 1.75 -8.90
N GLU A 184 5.45 2.21 -8.29
CA GLU A 184 5.45 3.25 -7.25
C GLU A 184 4.83 4.55 -7.77
N ALA A 185 5.24 5.01 -8.95
CA ALA A 185 4.68 6.19 -9.60
C ALA A 185 3.19 6.02 -9.94
N TYR A 186 2.79 4.84 -10.43
CA TYR A 186 1.38 4.58 -10.72
C TYR A 186 0.51 4.57 -9.45
N PHE A 187 1.02 4.01 -8.36
CA PHE A 187 0.34 4.09 -7.07
C PHE A 187 0.25 5.52 -6.53
N ALA A 188 1.30 6.31 -6.72
CA ALA A 188 1.29 7.73 -6.35
C ALA A 188 0.21 8.52 -7.08
N GLU A 189 -0.06 8.19 -8.34
CA GLU A 189 -1.12 8.82 -9.15
C GLU A 189 -2.52 8.39 -8.71
N LYS A 190 -2.72 7.12 -8.34
CA LYS A 190 -4.04 6.53 -8.15
C LYS A 190 -4.54 6.51 -6.69
N LEU A 191 -3.63 6.38 -5.71
CA LEU A 191 -4.02 6.20 -4.32
C LEU A 191 -4.50 7.49 -3.66
N LEU A 192 -5.70 7.48 -3.11
CA LEU A 192 -6.23 8.58 -2.28
C LEU A 192 -5.44 8.77 -0.98
N ASP A 193 -4.85 7.70 -0.47
CA ASP A 193 -4.04 7.68 0.75
C ASP A 193 -2.54 7.76 0.48
N PHE A 194 -2.15 8.20 -0.71
CA PHE A 194 -0.75 8.28 -1.09
C PHE A 194 0.07 9.03 -0.04
N ASP A 195 1.07 8.35 0.49
CA ASP A 195 2.14 8.88 1.33
C ASP A 195 3.46 8.36 0.77
N PHE A 196 4.37 9.25 0.43
CA PHE A 196 5.62 8.87 -0.23
C PHE A 196 6.43 7.88 0.61
N SER A 197 6.53 8.08 1.93
CA SER A 197 7.35 7.23 2.79
C SER A 197 6.83 5.79 2.83
N ALA A 198 5.53 5.61 3.01
CA ALA A 198 4.88 4.30 3.05
C ALA A 198 4.82 3.64 1.66
N ASN A 199 4.54 4.42 0.60
CA ASN A 199 4.48 3.90 -0.76
C ASN A 199 5.87 3.42 -1.22
N ASN A 200 6.88 4.28 -1.10
CA ASN A 200 8.26 3.95 -1.46
C ASN A 200 8.80 2.75 -0.65
N GLY A 201 8.59 2.77 0.69
CA GLY A 201 8.99 1.65 1.54
C GLY A 201 8.31 0.33 1.15
N GLY A 202 7.02 0.33 0.87
CA GLY A 202 6.26 -0.85 0.42
C GLY A 202 6.74 -1.40 -0.93
N TRP A 203 7.04 -0.54 -1.88
CA TRP A 203 7.58 -0.94 -3.19
C TRP A 203 8.99 -1.49 -3.08
N GLN A 204 9.85 -0.86 -2.29
CA GLN A 204 11.19 -1.38 -2.01
C GLN A 204 11.16 -2.69 -1.22
N TRP A 205 10.18 -2.87 -0.32
CA TRP A 205 9.95 -4.15 0.32
C TRP A 205 9.64 -5.25 -0.71
N ALA A 206 8.72 -4.99 -1.65
CA ALA A 206 8.34 -5.96 -2.68
C ALA A 206 9.48 -6.30 -3.65
N SER A 207 10.31 -5.31 -4.00
CA SER A 207 11.48 -5.51 -4.86
C SER A 207 12.62 -6.25 -4.17
N GLY A 208 12.70 -6.18 -2.84
CA GLY A 208 13.78 -6.73 -2.05
C GLY A 208 14.88 -5.71 -1.70
N SER A 209 14.73 -4.46 -2.14
CA SER A 209 15.74 -3.40 -2.01
C SER A 209 15.62 -2.54 -0.76
N GLY A 210 14.53 -2.67 0.00
CA GLY A 210 14.24 -1.87 1.19
C GLY A 210 15.05 -2.30 2.43
N CYS A 211 15.00 -1.48 3.50
CA CYS A 211 15.67 -1.76 4.77
C CYS A 211 15.11 -3.01 5.47
N ASP A 212 13.79 -3.22 5.39
CA ASP A 212 13.02 -4.31 5.97
C ASP A 212 12.58 -5.34 4.93
N ALA A 213 13.20 -5.32 3.74
CA ALA A 213 12.73 -5.99 2.54
C ALA A 213 12.55 -7.50 2.70
N ALA A 214 11.55 -8.02 2.02
CA ALA A 214 11.40 -9.45 1.81
C ALA A 214 12.67 -10.03 1.14
N PRO A 215 13.11 -11.24 1.52
CA PRO A 215 14.24 -11.88 0.86
C PRO A 215 14.02 -11.93 -0.67
N TYR A 216 15.06 -11.66 -1.44
CA TYR A 216 14.95 -11.54 -2.91
C TYR A 216 14.37 -12.79 -3.58
N PHE A 217 14.59 -13.98 -2.98
CA PHE A 217 14.06 -15.26 -3.46
C PHE A 217 12.57 -15.48 -3.13
N ARG A 218 11.95 -14.61 -2.34
CA ARG A 218 10.51 -14.69 -2.04
C ARG A 218 9.72 -14.17 -3.24
N VAL A 219 9.16 -15.08 -4.00
CA VAL A 219 8.26 -14.81 -5.11
C VAL A 219 6.88 -15.32 -4.75
N PHE A 220 5.90 -14.44 -4.64
CA PHE A 220 4.53 -14.84 -4.33
C PHE A 220 3.94 -15.60 -5.50
N ASN A 221 3.33 -16.75 -5.23
CA ASN A 221 2.50 -17.42 -6.23
C ASN A 221 1.08 -16.87 -6.14
N PRO A 222 0.54 -16.18 -7.17
CA PRO A 222 -0.78 -15.56 -7.10
C PRO A 222 -1.92 -16.55 -6.79
N TYR A 223 -1.82 -17.78 -7.26
CA TYR A 223 -2.81 -18.82 -6.97
C TYR A 223 -2.82 -19.21 -5.49
N LEU A 224 -1.64 -19.43 -4.89
CA LEU A 224 -1.52 -19.72 -3.46
C LEU A 224 -1.93 -18.52 -2.60
N GLN A 225 -1.72 -17.28 -3.07
CA GLN A 225 -2.21 -16.09 -2.38
C GLN A 225 -3.75 -16.04 -2.41
N THR A 226 -4.37 -16.39 -3.54
CA THR A 226 -5.83 -16.51 -3.66
C THR A 226 -6.37 -17.57 -2.72
N GLU A 227 -5.81 -18.78 -2.75
CA GLU A 227 -6.22 -19.89 -1.87
C GLU A 227 -6.17 -19.51 -0.39
N ARG A 228 -5.17 -18.74 -0.01
CA ARG A 228 -4.96 -18.35 1.39
C ARG A 228 -5.84 -17.19 1.83
N PHE A 229 -6.04 -16.16 1.00
CA PHE A 229 -6.62 -14.89 1.42
C PHE A 229 -7.98 -14.55 0.78
N ASP A 230 -8.38 -15.29 -0.25
CA ASP A 230 -9.69 -15.17 -0.92
C ASP A 230 -10.22 -16.54 -1.38
N LYS A 231 -10.21 -17.52 -0.48
CA LYS A 231 -10.55 -18.92 -0.76
C LYS A 231 -11.91 -19.07 -1.45
N GLU A 232 -12.90 -18.29 -1.03
CA GLU A 232 -14.26 -18.30 -1.59
C GLU A 232 -14.39 -17.42 -2.85
N LEU A 233 -13.29 -16.80 -3.28
CA LEU A 233 -13.18 -15.91 -4.45
C LEU A 233 -14.11 -14.69 -4.38
N ASN A 234 -14.50 -14.26 -3.18
CA ASN A 234 -15.44 -13.15 -3.01
C ASN A 234 -14.86 -11.82 -3.45
N TYR A 235 -13.58 -11.59 -3.16
CA TYR A 235 -12.87 -10.40 -3.61
C TYR A 235 -12.70 -10.40 -5.13
N ILE A 236 -12.25 -11.53 -5.69
CA ILE A 236 -12.09 -11.69 -7.14
C ILE A 236 -13.43 -11.51 -7.86
N LYS A 237 -14.49 -12.19 -7.43
CA LYS A 237 -15.84 -12.08 -8.04
C LYS A 237 -16.36 -10.64 -8.05
N LYS A 238 -16.02 -9.87 -7.02
CA LYS A 238 -16.44 -8.47 -6.92
C LYS A 238 -15.79 -7.58 -7.98
N TRP A 239 -14.50 -7.77 -8.25
CA TRP A 239 -13.72 -6.87 -9.10
C TRP A 239 -13.46 -7.41 -10.50
N VAL A 240 -13.55 -8.73 -10.69
CA VAL A 240 -13.35 -9.43 -11.96
C VAL A 240 -14.49 -10.46 -12.09
N PRO A 241 -15.74 -10.02 -12.28
CA PRO A 241 -16.88 -10.96 -12.34
C PRO A 241 -16.77 -11.98 -13.47
N GLU A 242 -16.07 -11.62 -14.56
CA GLU A 242 -15.86 -12.44 -15.74
C GLU A 242 -14.67 -13.40 -15.66
N PHE A 243 -13.99 -13.54 -14.51
CA PHE A 243 -12.73 -14.30 -14.41
C PHE A 243 -12.84 -15.80 -14.79
N GLN A 244 -14.02 -16.36 -14.81
CA GLN A 244 -14.29 -17.74 -15.24
C GLN A 244 -14.85 -17.84 -16.66
N GLU A 245 -15.06 -16.71 -17.32
CA GLU A 245 -15.62 -16.68 -18.66
C GLU A 245 -14.56 -16.92 -19.74
N PHE A 246 -15.00 -17.40 -20.91
CA PHE A 246 -14.09 -17.76 -22.01
C PHE A 246 -13.25 -16.59 -22.53
N HIS A 247 -13.77 -15.37 -22.42
CA HIS A 247 -13.08 -14.16 -22.89
C HIS A 247 -12.09 -13.56 -21.87
N TYR A 248 -12.06 -14.08 -20.62
CA TYR A 248 -11.06 -13.62 -19.65
C TYR A 248 -9.64 -13.97 -20.14
N PRO A 249 -8.67 -13.02 -20.06
CA PRO A 249 -7.35 -13.22 -20.64
C PRO A 249 -6.59 -14.40 -19.99
N LYS A 250 -5.82 -15.08 -20.82
CA LYS A 250 -4.86 -16.07 -20.32
C LYS A 250 -3.71 -15.36 -19.58
N PRO A 251 -3.05 -16.04 -18.62
CA PRO A 251 -1.89 -15.49 -17.92
C PRO A 251 -0.82 -14.99 -18.92
N ILE A 252 -0.45 -13.71 -18.81
CA ILE A 252 0.56 -13.07 -19.69
C ILE A 252 1.98 -13.62 -19.47
N VAL A 253 2.22 -14.29 -18.35
CA VAL A 253 3.48 -14.96 -18.02
C VAL A 253 3.19 -16.21 -17.20
N ASN A 254 3.96 -17.28 -17.44
CA ASN A 254 3.90 -18.49 -16.62
C ASN A 254 4.65 -18.27 -15.29
N HIS A 255 4.05 -18.67 -14.16
CA HIS A 255 4.62 -18.48 -12.81
C HIS A 255 6.00 -19.12 -12.65
N GLU A 256 6.14 -20.39 -13.03
CA GLU A 256 7.41 -21.12 -12.85
C GLU A 256 8.54 -20.55 -13.69
N PHE A 257 8.23 -20.19 -14.93
CA PHE A 257 9.16 -19.49 -15.81
C PHE A 257 9.59 -18.14 -15.20
N ALA A 258 8.64 -17.32 -14.78
CA ALA A 258 8.91 -16.01 -14.20
C ALA A 258 9.74 -16.14 -12.91
N ARG A 259 9.41 -17.12 -12.06
CA ARG A 259 10.15 -17.40 -10.83
C ARG A 259 11.61 -17.76 -11.11
N LYS A 260 11.88 -18.66 -12.07
CA LYS A 260 13.25 -19.00 -12.45
C LYS A 260 14.01 -17.77 -12.95
N ARG A 261 13.41 -17.05 -13.90
CA ARG A 261 14.00 -15.85 -14.50
C ARG A 261 14.38 -14.79 -13.47
N VAL A 262 13.47 -14.46 -12.56
CA VAL A 262 13.75 -13.41 -11.56
C VAL A 262 14.86 -13.84 -10.60
N LEU A 263 14.92 -15.11 -10.20
CA LEU A 263 15.98 -15.59 -9.33
C LEU A 263 17.36 -15.51 -9.99
N GLU A 264 17.46 -15.84 -11.28
CA GLU A 264 18.70 -15.74 -12.06
C GLU A 264 19.15 -14.28 -12.19
N VAL A 265 18.24 -13.36 -12.55
CA VAL A 265 18.55 -11.93 -12.71
C VAL A 265 19.02 -11.31 -11.37
N TYR A 266 18.30 -11.59 -10.27
CA TYR A 266 18.69 -11.07 -8.96
C TYR A 266 20.00 -11.67 -8.46
N LYS A 267 20.22 -12.98 -8.66
CA LYS A 267 21.47 -13.66 -8.31
C LYS A 267 22.66 -12.99 -9.03
N LYS A 268 22.52 -12.77 -10.35
CA LYS A 268 23.54 -12.09 -11.17
C LYS A 268 23.82 -10.67 -10.65
N ALA A 269 22.77 -9.86 -10.44
CA ALA A 269 22.92 -8.47 -9.99
C ALA A 269 23.56 -8.34 -8.61
N LEU A 270 23.26 -9.29 -7.70
CA LEU A 270 23.73 -9.26 -6.31
C LEU A 270 25.05 -10.03 -6.12
N ASN A 271 25.69 -10.57 -7.17
CA ASN A 271 26.91 -11.38 -7.13
C ASN A 271 26.82 -12.52 -6.09
N ARG A 272 25.68 -13.19 -6.04
CA ARG A 272 25.42 -14.31 -5.10
C ARG A 272 25.43 -15.62 -5.91
N ASP A 273 26.35 -16.49 -5.57
CA ASP A 273 26.47 -17.83 -6.14
C ASP A 273 25.37 -18.79 -5.67
#